data_272b917ac6270520ac75637de8bb2c57
#
_entry.id   272b917ac6270520ac75637de8bb2c57
#
_cell.length_a   1.000
_cell.length_b   1.000
_cell.length_c   1.000
_cell.angle_alpha   90.00
_cell.angle_beta   90.00
_cell.angle_gamma   90.00
#
_symmetry.space_group_name_H-M   'P 1'
#
loop_
_entity.id
_entity.type
_entity.pdbx_description
1 polymer ?
#
loop_
_entity_poly.entity_id
_entity_poly.type
_entity_poly.pdbx_seq_one_letter_code
_entity_poly.pdbx_strand_id
1 'polypeptide(L)'
;MKITKIDHFVLVTDNLQKCVEFYEGILGLEHVCEGGKHSLRFGSSKINIHTRAGEFAPFAARPSAGSADFCLIYEGKSAQQLKTELESKGAQIELGVVSRMGACGAMQSIYLRDPDGNLVELGVYESGDD
;
A
#
# COMPACT_ATOMS: atom_id res chain seq x y z
N MET A 1 -16.68 0.72 23.66
CA MET A 1 -16.39 0.71 22.21
C MET A 1 -14.97 0.19 22.02
N LYS A 2 -14.78 -0.70 21.03
CA LYS A 2 -13.46 -1.27 20.78
C LYS A 2 -13.20 -1.33 19.27
N ILE A 3 -12.39 -0.40 18.76
CA ILE A 3 -11.96 -0.42 17.36
C ILE A 3 -10.67 -1.21 17.29
N THR A 4 -10.57 -2.18 16.36
CA THR A 4 -9.49 -3.16 16.35
C THR A 4 -8.49 -2.97 15.22
N LYS A 5 -8.92 -2.52 14.04
CA LYS A 5 -8.01 -2.38 12.89
C LYS A 5 -8.66 -1.56 11.78
N ILE A 6 -7.87 -1.27 10.77
CA ILE A 6 -8.38 -0.72 9.51
C ILE A 6 -8.77 -1.91 8.64
N ASP A 7 -10.06 -2.04 8.29
CA ASP A 7 -10.53 -3.10 7.38
C ASP A 7 -10.15 -2.77 5.95
N HIS A 8 -10.50 -1.56 5.50
CA HIS A 8 -10.17 -1.09 4.16
C HIS A 8 -10.17 0.43 4.13
N PHE A 9 -9.54 0.97 3.11
CA PHE A 9 -9.64 2.38 2.76
C PHE A 9 -9.68 2.50 1.24
N VAL A 10 -9.94 3.69 0.74
CA VAL A 10 -10.15 3.92 -0.69
C VAL A 10 -8.97 4.68 -1.27
N LEU A 11 -8.46 4.20 -2.41
CA LEU A 11 -7.57 4.95 -3.28
C LEU A 11 -8.34 5.34 -4.53
N VAL A 12 -8.21 6.60 -4.93
CA VAL A 12 -8.65 7.05 -6.25
C VAL A 12 -7.48 6.91 -7.20
N THR A 13 -7.70 6.35 -8.38
CA THR A 13 -6.65 6.26 -9.40
C THR A 13 -7.11 6.93 -10.69
N ASP A 14 -6.16 7.57 -11.37
CA ASP A 14 -6.38 8.12 -12.70
C ASP A 14 -6.07 7.11 -13.80
N ASN A 15 -5.46 5.97 -13.44
CA ASN A 15 -5.12 4.93 -14.40
C ASN A 15 -5.17 3.57 -13.73
N LEU A 16 -6.32 2.90 -13.88
CA LEU A 16 -6.56 1.61 -13.24
C LEU A 16 -5.51 0.56 -13.62
N GLN A 17 -5.16 0.48 -14.90
CA GLN A 17 -4.20 -0.53 -15.36
C GLN A 17 -2.85 -0.35 -14.67
N LYS A 18 -2.32 0.86 -14.62
CA LYS A 18 -1.04 1.12 -13.96
C LYS A 18 -1.11 0.89 -12.47
N CYS A 19 -2.25 1.26 -11.85
CA CYS A 19 -2.47 1.04 -10.43
C CYS A 19 -2.38 -0.46 -10.10
N VAL A 20 -3.08 -1.29 -10.88
CA VAL A 20 -3.06 -2.74 -10.69
C VAL A 20 -1.68 -3.32 -10.96
N GLU A 21 -1.01 -2.86 -12.02
CA GLU A 21 0.36 -3.32 -12.31
C GLU A 21 1.32 -3.05 -11.15
N PHE A 22 1.16 -1.92 -10.49
CA PHE A 22 1.99 -1.59 -9.34
C PHE A 22 1.66 -2.46 -8.12
N TYR A 23 0.41 -2.45 -7.70
CA TYR A 23 0.04 -3.11 -6.45
C TYR A 23 0.03 -4.62 -6.56
N GLU A 24 -0.41 -5.18 -7.68
CA GLU A 24 -0.40 -6.62 -7.89
C GLU A 24 0.95 -7.08 -8.44
N GLY A 25 1.46 -6.41 -9.46
CA GLY A 25 2.67 -6.85 -10.16
C GLY A 25 3.94 -6.64 -9.36
N ILE A 26 4.06 -5.52 -8.65
CA ILE A 26 5.27 -5.20 -7.89
C ILE A 26 5.11 -5.60 -6.43
N LEU A 27 4.00 -5.22 -5.80
CA LEU A 27 3.82 -5.45 -4.36
C LEU A 27 3.16 -6.80 -4.03
N GLY A 28 2.57 -7.47 -5.02
CA GLY A 28 2.03 -8.81 -4.80
C GLY A 28 0.66 -8.85 -4.12
N LEU A 29 -0.07 -7.73 -4.12
CA LEU A 29 -1.44 -7.74 -3.61
C LEU A 29 -2.36 -8.41 -4.63
N GLU A 30 -3.48 -8.95 -4.16
CA GLU A 30 -4.42 -9.64 -5.04
C GLU A 30 -5.47 -8.66 -5.58
N HIS A 31 -5.51 -8.45 -6.88
CA HIS A 31 -6.53 -7.63 -7.54
C HIS A 31 -7.81 -8.45 -7.71
N VAL A 32 -8.93 -7.90 -7.24
CA VAL A 32 -10.25 -8.52 -7.38
C VAL A 32 -11.20 -7.51 -8.00
N CYS A 33 -11.98 -7.96 -8.97
CA CYS A 33 -13.03 -7.13 -9.57
C CYS A 33 -14.36 -7.89 -9.44
N GLU A 34 -15.31 -7.28 -8.75
CA GLU A 34 -16.64 -7.86 -8.54
C GLU A 34 -17.68 -6.78 -8.79
N GLY A 35 -18.61 -7.04 -9.74
CA GLY A 35 -19.66 -6.06 -10.05
C GLY A 35 -19.12 -4.72 -10.49
N GLY A 36 -17.99 -4.71 -11.20
CA GLY A 36 -17.37 -3.48 -11.66
C GLY A 36 -16.59 -2.72 -10.58
N LYS A 37 -16.50 -3.26 -9.37
CA LYS A 37 -15.76 -2.65 -8.26
C LYS A 37 -14.44 -3.37 -8.07
N HIS A 38 -13.37 -2.60 -7.96
CA HIS A 38 -12.00 -3.12 -7.86
C HIS A 38 -11.47 -3.00 -6.45
N SER A 39 -10.72 -4.02 -6.03
CA SER A 39 -10.02 -3.98 -4.74
C SER A 39 -8.69 -4.70 -4.85
N LEU A 40 -7.81 -4.39 -3.90
CA LEU A 40 -6.50 -5.01 -3.75
C LEU A 40 -6.48 -5.65 -2.37
N ARG A 41 -6.40 -6.97 -2.32
CA ARG A 41 -6.51 -7.73 -1.07
C ARG A 41 -5.14 -8.15 -0.56
N PHE A 42 -4.96 -8.07 0.74
CA PHE A 42 -3.74 -8.50 1.41
C PHE A 42 -4.04 -8.79 2.88
N GLY A 43 -3.47 -9.86 3.42
CA GLY A 43 -3.75 -10.26 4.80
C GLY A 43 -5.26 -10.36 5.03
N SER A 44 -5.74 -9.68 6.06
CA SER A 44 -7.19 -9.61 6.35
C SER A 44 -7.76 -8.23 6.02
N SER A 45 -7.07 -7.47 5.17
CA SER A 45 -7.44 -6.11 4.79
C SER A 45 -7.57 -6.00 3.28
N LYS A 46 -8.03 -4.86 2.81
CA LYS A 46 -8.04 -4.54 1.37
C LYS A 46 -7.96 -3.04 1.15
N ILE A 47 -7.61 -2.66 -0.06
CA ILE A 47 -7.71 -1.29 -0.55
C ILE A 47 -8.76 -1.30 -1.64
N ASN A 48 -9.84 -0.53 -1.49
CA ASN A 48 -10.81 -0.36 -2.57
C ASN A 48 -10.28 0.69 -3.53
N ILE A 49 -10.44 0.46 -4.83
CA ILE A 49 -9.99 1.39 -5.87
C ILE A 49 -11.20 2.05 -6.51
N HIS A 50 -11.21 3.38 -6.51
CA HIS A 50 -12.15 4.16 -7.31
C HIS A 50 -11.42 4.69 -8.53
N THR A 51 -12.02 4.55 -9.71
CA THR A 51 -11.37 4.93 -10.97
C THR A 51 -11.57 6.40 -11.31
N ARG A 52 -12.30 7.12 -10.46
CA ARG A 52 -12.44 8.58 -10.51
C ARG A 52 -12.93 9.06 -9.15
N ALA A 53 -12.71 10.34 -8.87
CA ALA A 53 -13.19 10.95 -7.64
C ALA A 53 -14.71 10.81 -7.56
N GLY A 54 -15.20 10.34 -6.40
CA GLY A 54 -16.64 10.22 -6.18
C GLY A 54 -17.34 9.15 -6.99
N GLU A 55 -16.63 8.12 -7.42
CA GLU A 55 -17.23 7.06 -8.25
C GLU A 55 -18.37 6.34 -7.55
N PHE A 56 -18.23 6.04 -6.27
CA PHE A 56 -19.26 5.34 -5.50
C PHE A 56 -19.57 6.10 -4.22
N ALA A 57 -20.85 6.43 -4.02
CA ALA A 57 -21.30 7.11 -2.80
C ALA A 57 -21.54 6.08 -1.67
N PRO A 58 -21.30 6.43 -0.40
CA PRO A 58 -20.74 7.71 0.03
C PRO A 58 -19.22 7.74 -0.17
N PHE A 59 -18.66 8.94 -0.29
CA PHE A 59 -17.23 9.10 -0.53
C PHE A 59 -16.68 10.26 0.30
N ALA A 60 -15.35 10.37 0.38
CA ALA A 60 -14.71 11.43 1.15
C ALA A 60 -15.04 12.80 0.60
N ALA A 61 -14.97 13.82 1.46
CA ALA A 61 -15.32 15.19 1.07
C ALA A 61 -14.43 15.72 -0.07
N ARG A 62 -13.16 15.29 -0.13
CA ARG A 62 -12.21 15.70 -1.16
C ARG A 62 -11.48 14.49 -1.73
N PRO A 63 -12.19 13.62 -2.46
CA PRO A 63 -11.55 12.46 -3.06
C PRO A 63 -10.64 12.91 -4.20
N SER A 64 -9.40 12.40 -4.21
CA SER A 64 -8.45 12.75 -5.26
C SER A 64 -7.38 11.69 -5.40
N ALA A 65 -6.85 11.53 -6.62
CA ALA A 65 -5.71 10.67 -6.85
C ALA A 65 -4.45 11.34 -6.28
N GLY A 66 -3.53 10.53 -5.72
CA GLY A 66 -2.22 11.01 -5.32
C GLY A 66 -2.13 11.69 -3.96
N SER A 67 -3.21 11.66 -3.16
CA SER A 67 -3.22 12.31 -1.86
C SER A 67 -3.01 11.36 -0.69
N ALA A 68 -2.88 10.07 -0.93
CA ALA A 68 -2.74 9.09 0.16
C ALA A 68 -1.28 8.92 0.56
N ASP A 69 -1.10 8.61 1.85
CA ASP A 69 0.20 8.40 2.47
C ASP A 69 -0.03 7.33 3.54
N PHE A 70 0.50 6.13 3.33
CA PHE A 70 0.19 5.01 4.22
C PHE A 70 1.32 4.00 4.26
N CYS A 71 1.26 3.14 5.29
CA CYS A 71 2.26 2.11 5.51
C CYS A 71 1.61 0.73 5.48
N LEU A 72 2.20 -0.16 4.70
CA LEU A 72 1.84 -1.58 4.67
C LEU A 72 2.97 -2.35 5.35
N ILE A 73 2.61 -3.30 6.20
CA ILE A 73 3.59 -4.13 6.89
C ILE A 73 3.92 -5.34 6.02
N TYR A 74 5.20 -5.53 5.77
CA TYR A 74 5.73 -6.69 5.06
C TYR A 74 6.31 -7.67 6.06
N GLU A 75 6.00 -8.95 5.86
CA GLU A 75 6.57 -10.05 6.64
C GLU A 75 7.27 -11.02 5.70
N GLY A 76 8.46 -11.43 6.06
CA GLY A 76 9.24 -12.38 5.26
C GLY A 76 10.72 -12.10 5.36
N LYS A 77 11.26 -11.46 4.34
CA LYS A 77 12.67 -11.14 4.28
C LYS A 77 13.00 -9.87 5.07
N SER A 78 14.29 -9.54 5.16
CA SER A 78 14.70 -8.27 5.76
C SER A 78 14.29 -7.11 4.85
N ALA A 79 14.28 -5.90 5.41
CA ALA A 79 13.96 -4.70 4.62
C ALA A 79 14.97 -4.52 3.48
N GLN A 80 16.25 -4.82 3.70
CA GLN A 80 17.25 -4.70 2.64
C GLN A 80 17.01 -5.70 1.51
N GLN A 81 16.64 -6.94 1.85
CA GLN A 81 16.31 -7.95 0.84
C GLN A 81 15.04 -7.57 0.08
N LEU A 82 14.03 -7.01 0.79
CA LEU A 82 12.82 -6.52 0.16
C LEU A 82 13.15 -5.41 -0.84
N LYS A 83 13.98 -4.45 -0.43
CA LYS A 83 14.41 -3.36 -1.32
C LYS A 83 15.04 -3.91 -2.60
N THR A 84 15.95 -4.87 -2.46
CA THR A 84 16.62 -5.49 -3.62
C THR A 84 15.59 -6.17 -4.54
N GLU A 85 14.63 -6.88 -3.96
CA GLU A 85 13.60 -7.53 -4.76
C GLU A 85 12.74 -6.53 -5.51
N LEU A 86 12.31 -5.45 -4.84
CA LEU A 86 11.50 -4.41 -5.47
C LEU A 86 12.25 -3.74 -6.62
N GLU A 87 13.53 -3.43 -6.40
CA GLU A 87 14.35 -2.84 -7.46
C GLU A 87 14.51 -3.79 -8.65
N SER A 88 14.61 -5.09 -8.40
CA SER A 88 14.69 -6.08 -9.48
C SER A 88 13.41 -6.15 -10.31
N LYS A 89 12.29 -5.72 -9.74
CA LYS A 89 11.00 -5.65 -10.45
C LYS A 89 10.79 -4.28 -11.11
N GLY A 90 11.78 -3.41 -11.07
CA GLY A 90 11.72 -2.10 -11.69
C GLY A 90 11.18 -0.99 -10.81
N ALA A 91 10.95 -1.25 -9.51
CA ALA A 91 10.49 -0.22 -8.61
C ALA A 91 11.61 0.79 -8.31
N GLN A 92 11.23 2.05 -8.18
CA GLN A 92 12.15 3.11 -7.77
C GLN A 92 11.93 3.41 -6.30
N ILE A 93 12.96 3.18 -5.49
CA ILE A 93 12.89 3.46 -4.05
C ILE A 93 13.22 4.93 -3.84
N GLU A 94 12.29 5.66 -3.25
CA GLU A 94 12.51 7.09 -2.98
C GLU A 94 13.38 7.31 -1.74
N LEU A 95 13.18 6.49 -0.70
CA LEU A 95 13.91 6.61 0.56
C LEU A 95 13.96 5.24 1.21
N GLY A 96 15.07 4.89 1.76
CA GLY A 96 15.21 3.68 2.58
C GLY A 96 16.42 2.84 2.16
N VAL A 97 16.82 1.93 3.01
CA VAL A 97 16.16 1.51 4.27
C VAL A 97 16.40 2.54 5.36
N VAL A 98 15.36 2.94 6.09
CA VAL A 98 15.46 3.90 7.20
C VAL A 98 14.70 3.37 8.41
N SER A 99 15.15 3.78 9.61
CA SER A 99 14.47 3.42 10.85
C SER A 99 13.25 4.29 11.06
N ARG A 100 12.15 3.67 11.48
CA ARG A 100 10.89 4.36 11.78
C ARG A 100 10.25 3.73 13.01
N MET A 101 9.34 4.46 13.63
CA MET A 101 8.54 3.93 14.73
C MET A 101 7.13 3.67 14.21
N GLY A 102 6.75 2.40 14.20
CA GLY A 102 5.40 1.99 13.84
C GLY A 102 4.49 1.91 15.05
N ALA A 103 3.24 1.50 14.81
CA ALA A 103 2.25 1.37 15.88
C ALA A 103 2.66 0.34 16.93
N CYS A 104 3.41 -0.68 16.55
CA CYS A 104 3.81 -1.78 17.43
C CYS A 104 5.30 -1.78 17.77
N GLY A 105 6.03 -0.73 17.44
CA GLY A 105 7.44 -0.63 17.80
C GLY A 105 8.32 -0.24 16.61
N ALA A 106 9.61 -0.47 16.77
CA ALA A 106 10.61 -0.10 15.79
C ALA A 106 10.51 -0.94 14.52
N MET A 107 10.68 -0.32 13.39
CA MET A 107 10.68 -1.00 12.10
C MET A 107 11.69 -0.37 11.16
N GLN A 108 12.04 -1.11 10.11
CA GLN A 108 12.87 -0.64 9.02
C GLN A 108 11.95 -0.42 7.83
N SER A 109 12.04 0.74 7.20
CA SER A 109 11.05 1.15 6.20
C SER A 109 11.67 1.56 4.87
N ILE A 110 10.89 1.33 3.82
CA ILE A 110 11.20 1.69 2.45
C ILE A 110 10.03 2.50 1.93
N TYR A 111 10.31 3.62 1.24
CA TYR A 111 9.28 4.49 0.67
C TYR A 111 9.36 4.47 -0.85
N LEU A 112 8.20 4.36 -1.49
CA LEU A 112 8.11 4.46 -2.94
C LEU A 112 6.78 5.11 -3.31
N ARG A 113 6.65 5.52 -4.58
CA ARG A 113 5.44 6.14 -5.09
C ARG A 113 4.67 5.16 -5.96
N ASP A 114 3.34 5.15 -5.80
CA ASP A 114 2.52 4.44 -6.77
C ASP A 114 2.33 5.30 -8.03
N PRO A 115 1.69 4.79 -9.10
CA PRO A 115 1.56 5.55 -10.35
C PRO A 115 0.81 6.87 -10.24
N ASP A 116 -0.03 7.04 -9.23
CA ASP A 116 -0.76 8.29 -9.01
C ASP A 116 0.00 9.26 -8.10
N GLY A 117 1.16 8.86 -7.59
CA GLY A 117 1.96 9.69 -6.71
C GLY A 117 1.67 9.51 -5.22
N ASN A 118 0.81 8.56 -4.85
CA ASN A 118 0.60 8.23 -3.44
C ASN A 118 1.91 7.75 -2.82
N LEU A 119 2.18 8.15 -1.59
CA LEU A 119 3.36 7.70 -0.87
C LEU A 119 3.05 6.38 -0.19
N VAL A 120 3.79 5.34 -0.57
CA VAL A 120 3.63 4.00 -0.01
C VAL A 120 4.87 3.67 0.79
N GLU A 121 4.68 3.42 2.08
CA GLU A 121 5.73 2.95 2.96
C GLU A 121 5.55 1.45 3.15
N LEU A 122 6.64 0.69 3.02
CA LEU A 122 6.66 -0.73 3.39
C LEU A 122 7.51 -0.86 4.64
N GLY A 123 6.89 -1.30 5.72
CA GLY A 123 7.55 -1.43 7.01
C GLY A 123 7.80 -2.89 7.37
N VAL A 124 8.99 -3.16 7.88
CA VAL A 124 9.37 -4.48 8.38
C VAL A 124 9.69 -4.30 9.86
N TYR A 125 8.86 -4.88 10.72
CA TYR A 125 9.12 -4.79 12.16
C TYR A 125 10.40 -5.53 12.51
N GLU A 126 11.17 -4.93 13.40
CA GLU A 126 12.36 -5.58 13.95
C GLU A 126 11.87 -6.70 14.85
N SER A 127 12.38 -7.92 14.63
CA SER A 127 12.01 -9.05 15.46
C SER A 127 12.63 -8.87 16.83
N GLY A 128 11.83 -9.03 17.80
CA GLY A 128 12.35 -9.08 19.16
C GLY A 128 13.13 -10.34 19.38
N ASP A 129 13.17 -10.93 19.00
CA ASP A 129 13.47 -11.85 19.02
C ASP A 129 13.40 -12.70 19.48
N ASP A 130 13.19 -12.94 19.51
CA ASP A 130 12.98 -13.47 19.52
C ASP A 130 13.28 -14.07 19.52
#